data_efe04ebc5c4908e5c0e3b90cac8f64b1
#
_entry.id   efe04ebc5c4908e5c0e3b90cac8f64b1
#
_cell.length_a   1.000
_cell.length_b   1.000
_cell.length_c   1.000
_cell.angle_alpha   90.00
_cell.angle_beta   90.00
_cell.angle_gamma   90.00
#
_symmetry.space_group_name_H-M   'P 1'
#
loop_
_entity.id
_entity.type
_entity.pdbx_description
1 polymer ?
#
loop_
_entity_poly.entity_id
_entity_poly.type
_entity_poly.pdbx_seq_one_letter_code
_entity_poly.pdbx_strand_id
1 'polypeptide(L)'
;MKQGEGHTIYMLGIGGIGMSALARYYHSQGYIVAGYDRTPSPLTKQLENEGMAIHYEDNPNVLPALIDIVIYTPAVPRDLKEFEALRRRDLPILKRAAALGKITENHFTIAVAGTHGKTTTTAMVAHILNQCGKSTTAFIGGIANNFDSNLLLSQEKESVLVVEADEFDRSFLQLHPDISIINSIDADHLDIYGDRQHLVQSFNDFANLTEKEVIVKEGLGIVTDRGICFGFGNNNDYKTTIIRSEKGITDFVIQSEDSTTEIRLPMAGQHNVLNATAAFIAARKIGIPVTDIAEALTSFKGVKRRFDIRVNNKKHCYIDDYAHHPEEIRSCLTAVRDSFPEKHITLVFQPHLFSRTRDFMNEFATVLALADELILLDIYPARELPIKGISSEALLNKVNVNHKRICKKEELINLIDNEKPELLITMGAGDIDRFVEPLENMIKTW
;
A
#
# COMPACT_ATOMS: atom_id res chain seq x y z
N MET A 1 -19.67 -1.83 28.76
CA MET A 1 -20.01 -2.70 27.64
C MET A 1 -19.22 -2.24 26.43
N LYS A 2 -18.69 -3.14 25.61
CA LYS A 2 -18.10 -2.77 24.33
C LYS A 2 -19.21 -2.34 23.39
N GLN A 3 -18.93 -1.38 22.48
CA GLN A 3 -19.93 -0.76 21.61
C GLN A 3 -20.70 -1.76 20.71
N GLY A 4 -20.07 -2.90 20.37
CA GLY A 4 -20.61 -3.94 19.49
C GLY A 4 -21.17 -5.17 20.18
N GLU A 5 -21.30 -5.18 21.51
CA GLU A 5 -21.67 -6.36 22.26
C GLU A 5 -23.10 -6.86 21.88
N GLY A 6 -23.16 -8.07 21.29
CA GLY A 6 -24.41 -8.67 20.81
C GLY A 6 -24.81 -8.30 19.37
N HIS A 7 -24.05 -7.46 18.66
CA HIS A 7 -24.32 -7.09 17.29
C HIS A 7 -23.42 -7.86 16.30
N THR A 8 -23.99 -8.23 15.15
CA THR A 8 -23.30 -8.99 14.10
C THR A 8 -23.04 -8.13 12.87
N ILE A 9 -21.78 -8.14 12.41
CA ILE A 9 -21.37 -7.56 11.13
C ILE A 9 -21.05 -8.67 10.16
N TYR A 10 -21.65 -8.61 8.98
CA TYR A 10 -21.37 -9.54 7.89
C TYR A 10 -20.56 -8.86 6.78
N MET A 11 -19.45 -9.47 6.37
CA MET A 11 -18.51 -8.86 5.43
C MET A 11 -18.37 -9.66 4.13
N LEU A 12 -18.63 -9.01 2.99
CA LEU A 12 -18.43 -9.58 1.66
C LEU A 12 -17.06 -9.15 1.11
N GLY A 13 -16.18 -10.14 0.85
CA GLY A 13 -14.77 -9.94 0.49
C GLY A 13 -13.89 -9.64 1.71
N ILE A 14 -14.14 -10.36 2.81
CA ILE A 14 -13.50 -10.14 4.12
C ILE A 14 -11.97 -10.31 4.08
N GLY A 15 -11.43 -11.13 3.17
CA GLY A 15 -9.99 -11.40 3.03
C GLY A 15 -9.20 -10.30 2.32
N GLY A 16 -9.87 -9.27 1.78
CA GLY A 16 -9.17 -8.11 1.24
C GLY A 16 -8.39 -7.34 2.31
N ILE A 17 -7.23 -6.75 1.97
CA ILE A 17 -6.34 -6.09 2.94
C ILE A 17 -7.06 -5.02 3.77
N GLY A 18 -7.86 -4.15 3.16
CA GLY A 18 -8.62 -3.12 3.89
C GLY A 18 -9.86 -3.66 4.60
N MET A 19 -10.46 -4.75 4.09
CA MET A 19 -11.61 -5.41 4.73
C MET A 19 -11.21 -6.16 5.99
N SER A 20 -10.09 -6.87 5.95
CA SER A 20 -9.57 -7.60 7.12
C SER A 20 -9.16 -6.68 8.26
N ALA A 21 -8.65 -5.48 7.97
CA ALA A 21 -8.38 -4.46 8.97
C ALA A 21 -9.68 -3.98 9.65
N LEU A 22 -10.75 -3.71 8.86
CA LEU A 22 -12.06 -3.38 9.40
C LEU A 22 -12.66 -4.54 10.23
N ALA A 23 -12.51 -5.77 9.76
CA ALA A 23 -12.98 -6.96 10.47
C ALA A 23 -12.35 -7.07 11.87
N ARG A 24 -11.04 -6.91 11.97
CA ARG A 24 -10.29 -6.89 13.23
C ARG A 24 -10.71 -5.72 14.12
N TYR A 25 -10.86 -4.53 13.54
CA TYR A 25 -11.31 -3.36 14.29
C TYR A 25 -12.68 -3.60 14.94
N TYR A 26 -13.70 -3.99 14.17
CA TYR A 26 -15.03 -4.24 14.70
C TYR A 26 -15.04 -5.41 15.68
N HIS A 27 -14.28 -6.47 15.42
CA HIS A 27 -14.12 -7.58 16.36
C HIS A 27 -13.54 -7.12 17.70
N SER A 28 -12.54 -6.23 17.69
CA SER A 28 -11.96 -5.62 18.89
C SER A 28 -12.96 -4.76 19.67
N GLN A 29 -13.93 -4.16 18.97
CA GLN A 29 -15.03 -3.38 19.56
C GLN A 29 -16.16 -4.28 20.13
N GLY A 30 -16.05 -5.61 20.00
CA GLY A 30 -16.99 -6.58 20.56
C GLY A 30 -18.10 -7.04 19.61
N TYR A 31 -18.04 -6.64 18.33
CA TYR A 31 -18.96 -7.17 17.32
C TYR A 31 -18.65 -8.65 17.02
N ILE A 32 -19.68 -9.41 16.74
CA ILE A 32 -19.56 -10.71 16.10
C ILE A 32 -19.30 -10.46 14.63
N VAL A 33 -18.14 -10.88 14.11
CA VAL A 33 -17.77 -10.69 12.70
C VAL A 33 -17.83 -12.01 11.97
N ALA A 34 -18.58 -12.04 10.87
CA ALA A 34 -18.64 -13.15 9.94
C ALA A 34 -18.52 -12.65 8.50
N GLY A 35 -18.17 -13.50 7.56
CA GLY A 35 -18.06 -13.05 6.20
C GLY A 35 -17.77 -14.11 5.17
N TYR A 36 -17.81 -13.69 3.92
CA TYR A 36 -17.48 -14.46 2.73
C TYR A 36 -16.22 -13.91 2.07
N ASP A 37 -15.37 -14.81 1.59
CA ASP A 37 -14.36 -14.51 0.59
C ASP A 37 -14.33 -15.59 -0.48
N ARG A 38 -13.89 -15.24 -1.68
CA ARG A 38 -13.83 -16.19 -2.80
C ARG A 38 -12.78 -17.27 -2.62
N THR A 39 -11.67 -16.94 -1.93
CA THR A 39 -10.49 -17.80 -1.89
C THR A 39 -9.84 -17.80 -0.52
N PRO A 40 -9.53 -18.96 0.05
CA PRO A 40 -8.73 -19.04 1.26
C PRO A 40 -7.35 -18.38 1.04
N SER A 41 -6.89 -17.61 2.02
CA SER A 41 -5.59 -16.94 2.01
C SER A 41 -4.94 -17.02 3.40
N PRO A 42 -3.63 -16.74 3.53
CA PRO A 42 -3.02 -16.60 4.86
C PRO A 42 -3.76 -15.60 5.75
N LEU A 43 -4.25 -14.51 5.15
CA LEU A 43 -4.97 -13.46 5.87
C LEU A 43 -6.35 -13.93 6.38
N THR A 44 -7.13 -14.63 5.54
CA THR A 44 -8.43 -15.18 5.99
C THR A 44 -8.25 -16.25 7.07
N LYS A 45 -7.19 -17.08 6.98
CA LYS A 45 -6.87 -18.06 8.03
C LYS A 45 -6.49 -17.39 9.36
N GLN A 46 -5.80 -16.25 9.31
CA GLN A 46 -5.53 -15.48 10.51
C GLN A 46 -6.81 -14.96 11.16
N LEU A 47 -7.75 -14.41 10.38
CA LEU A 47 -9.05 -13.95 10.88
C LEU A 47 -9.87 -15.09 11.49
N GLU A 48 -9.85 -16.28 10.88
CA GLU A 48 -10.49 -17.48 11.44
C GLU A 48 -9.86 -17.85 12.81
N ASN A 49 -8.53 -17.83 12.91
CA ASN A 49 -7.82 -18.08 14.17
C ASN A 49 -8.11 -17.01 15.25
N GLU A 50 -8.43 -15.77 14.82
CA GLU A 50 -8.88 -14.68 15.68
C GLU A 50 -10.35 -14.82 16.12
N GLY A 51 -11.08 -15.85 15.64
CA GLY A 51 -12.44 -16.18 16.08
C GLY A 51 -13.55 -15.69 15.14
N MET A 52 -13.22 -15.24 13.93
CA MET A 52 -14.21 -14.81 12.95
C MET A 52 -14.69 -15.98 12.10
N ALA A 53 -16.01 -16.02 11.81
CA ALA A 53 -16.60 -17.09 10.99
C ALA A 53 -16.51 -16.72 9.50
N ILE A 54 -15.69 -17.45 8.74
CA ILE A 54 -15.47 -17.19 7.31
C ILE A 54 -15.82 -18.43 6.50
N HIS A 55 -16.44 -18.24 5.35
CA HIS A 55 -16.67 -19.30 4.37
C HIS A 55 -16.31 -18.83 2.95
N TYR A 56 -16.18 -19.79 2.03
CA TYR A 56 -15.61 -19.58 0.69
C TYR A 56 -16.52 -19.98 -0.45
N GLU A 57 -17.73 -20.44 -0.14
CA GLU A 57 -18.75 -20.79 -1.12
C GLU A 57 -19.87 -19.75 -1.09
N ASP A 58 -20.30 -19.28 -2.27
CA ASP A 58 -21.44 -18.38 -2.41
C ASP A 58 -22.76 -19.11 -2.10
N ASN A 59 -23.12 -19.14 -0.81
CA ASN A 59 -24.25 -19.92 -0.30
C ASN A 59 -25.12 -19.10 0.69
N PRO A 60 -26.26 -18.57 0.25
CA PRO A 60 -27.16 -17.80 1.13
C PRO A 60 -27.67 -18.54 2.37
N ASN A 61 -27.59 -19.89 2.39
CA ASN A 61 -28.10 -20.69 3.52
C ASN A 61 -27.18 -20.68 4.73
N VAL A 62 -25.91 -20.27 4.57
CA VAL A 62 -24.94 -20.17 5.68
C VAL A 62 -24.90 -18.77 6.31
N LEU A 63 -25.68 -17.83 5.78
CA LEU A 63 -25.76 -16.48 6.33
C LEU A 63 -26.27 -16.52 7.78
N PRO A 64 -25.65 -15.75 8.70
CA PRO A 64 -26.18 -15.61 10.06
C PRO A 64 -27.63 -15.20 10.10
N ALA A 65 -28.38 -15.75 11.06
CA ALA A 65 -29.80 -15.44 11.21
C ALA A 65 -30.02 -13.97 11.55
N LEU A 66 -29.17 -13.41 12.42
CA LEU A 66 -29.17 -12.01 12.81
C LEU A 66 -27.93 -11.34 12.23
N ILE A 67 -28.13 -10.28 11.47
CA ILE A 67 -27.10 -9.39 10.90
C ILE A 67 -27.58 -7.98 11.11
N ASP A 68 -26.77 -7.15 11.74
CA ASP A 68 -27.08 -5.75 11.97
C ASP A 68 -26.55 -4.83 10.87
N ILE A 69 -25.38 -5.15 10.34
CA ILE A 69 -24.72 -4.35 9.28
C ILE A 69 -24.03 -5.27 8.29
N VAL A 70 -24.15 -4.97 7.02
CA VAL A 70 -23.38 -5.59 5.94
C VAL A 70 -22.33 -4.62 5.45
N ILE A 71 -21.07 -5.06 5.36
CA ILE A 71 -19.97 -4.27 4.76
C ILE A 71 -19.43 -5.03 3.54
N TYR A 72 -19.25 -4.33 2.43
CA TYR A 72 -18.73 -4.95 1.21
C TYR A 72 -17.63 -4.13 0.54
N THR A 73 -16.75 -4.82 -0.18
CA THR A 73 -15.79 -4.18 -1.09
C THR A 73 -16.34 -4.12 -2.51
N PRO A 74 -16.07 -3.05 -3.30
CA PRO A 74 -16.45 -2.96 -4.71
C PRO A 74 -15.94 -4.12 -5.56
N ALA A 75 -14.95 -4.85 -5.06
CA ALA A 75 -14.39 -6.03 -5.68
C ALA A 75 -15.37 -7.23 -5.76
N VAL A 76 -16.38 -7.27 -4.93
CA VAL A 76 -17.40 -8.33 -4.92
C VAL A 76 -18.36 -8.14 -6.09
N PRO A 77 -18.61 -9.19 -6.90
CA PRO A 77 -19.59 -9.16 -7.99
C PRO A 77 -21.00 -8.84 -7.46
N ARG A 78 -21.75 -8.04 -8.22
CA ARG A 78 -23.11 -7.65 -7.81
C ARG A 78 -24.14 -8.77 -7.91
N ASP A 79 -23.85 -9.80 -8.69
CA ASP A 79 -24.64 -11.00 -8.93
C ASP A 79 -24.32 -12.14 -7.95
N LEU A 80 -23.50 -11.88 -6.91
CA LEU A 80 -23.26 -12.83 -5.84
C LEU A 80 -24.59 -13.15 -5.13
N LYS A 81 -24.94 -14.43 -5.01
CA LYS A 81 -26.22 -14.91 -4.44
C LYS A 81 -26.43 -14.41 -3.01
N GLU A 82 -25.37 -14.42 -2.21
CA GLU A 82 -25.41 -13.89 -0.84
C GLU A 82 -25.70 -12.38 -0.84
N PHE A 83 -25.07 -11.61 -1.74
CA PHE A 83 -25.30 -10.18 -1.82
C PHE A 83 -26.75 -9.87 -2.21
N GLU A 84 -27.32 -10.64 -3.14
CA GLU A 84 -28.74 -10.53 -3.49
C GLU A 84 -29.66 -10.90 -2.31
N ALA A 85 -29.34 -11.97 -1.58
CA ALA A 85 -30.11 -12.41 -0.41
C ALA A 85 -30.06 -11.35 0.71
N LEU A 86 -28.89 -10.75 0.96
CA LEU A 86 -28.72 -9.68 1.96
C LEU A 86 -29.51 -8.41 1.59
N ARG A 87 -29.53 -8.03 0.31
CA ARG A 87 -30.33 -6.90 -0.18
C ARG A 87 -31.83 -7.05 0.07
N ARG A 88 -32.33 -8.29 0.11
CA ARG A 88 -33.76 -8.58 0.37
C ARG A 88 -34.10 -8.50 1.86
N ARG A 89 -33.11 -8.45 2.77
CA ARG A 89 -33.34 -8.45 4.23
C ARG A 89 -33.55 -7.05 4.85
N ASP A 90 -33.57 -5.97 4.03
CA ASP A 90 -33.72 -4.58 4.49
C ASP A 90 -32.68 -4.18 5.56
N LEU A 91 -31.43 -4.57 5.35
CA LEU A 91 -30.32 -4.31 6.26
C LEU A 91 -29.48 -3.10 5.78
N PRO A 92 -28.86 -2.36 6.71
CA PRO A 92 -27.85 -1.37 6.36
C PRO A 92 -26.69 -2.03 5.61
N ILE A 93 -26.47 -1.64 4.35
CA ILE A 93 -25.38 -2.15 3.51
C ILE A 93 -24.43 -0.99 3.22
N LEU A 94 -23.19 -1.11 3.69
CA LEU A 94 -22.17 -0.07 3.57
C LEU A 94 -21.03 -0.54 2.65
N LYS A 95 -20.55 0.35 1.79
CA LYS A 95 -19.23 0.16 1.17
C LYS A 95 -18.14 0.24 2.24
N ARG A 96 -17.02 -0.47 2.03
CA ARG A 96 -15.81 -0.40 2.88
C ARG A 96 -15.43 1.04 3.26
N ALA A 97 -15.41 1.94 2.28
CA ALA A 97 -15.05 3.33 2.48
C ALA A 97 -16.02 4.08 3.41
N ALA A 98 -17.33 3.85 3.27
CA ALA A 98 -18.33 4.46 4.14
C ALA A 98 -18.26 3.91 5.59
N ALA A 99 -17.92 2.62 5.74
CA ALA A 99 -17.68 2.05 7.06
C ALA A 99 -16.45 2.64 7.74
N LEU A 100 -15.34 2.84 6.99
CA LEU A 100 -14.16 3.53 7.49
C LEU A 100 -14.44 5.01 7.79
N GLY A 101 -15.20 5.70 6.91
CA GLY A 101 -15.62 7.08 7.11
C GLY A 101 -16.34 7.29 8.45
N LYS A 102 -17.28 6.40 8.79
CA LYS A 102 -17.98 6.46 10.11
C LYS A 102 -17.04 6.31 11.30
N ILE A 103 -15.93 5.60 11.15
CA ILE A 103 -14.93 5.50 12.22
C ILE A 103 -14.19 6.83 12.36
N THR A 104 -13.89 7.50 11.23
CA THR A 104 -13.17 8.79 11.25
C THR A 104 -13.96 9.94 11.87
N GLU A 105 -15.31 9.92 11.84
CA GLU A 105 -16.16 10.96 12.42
C GLU A 105 -15.91 11.23 13.92
N ASN A 106 -15.40 10.25 14.66
CA ASN A 106 -15.26 10.33 16.12
C ASN A 106 -13.81 10.26 16.60
N HIS A 107 -12.84 10.43 15.71
CA HIS A 107 -11.41 10.32 16.04
C HIS A 107 -10.63 11.47 15.41
N PHE A 108 -9.61 11.97 16.12
CA PHE A 108 -8.61 12.81 15.48
C PHE A 108 -7.91 11.97 14.40
N THR A 109 -8.11 12.35 13.13
CA THR A 109 -7.76 11.51 11.99
C THR A 109 -6.66 12.14 11.14
N ILE A 110 -5.60 11.35 10.89
CA ILE A 110 -4.57 11.63 9.87
C ILE A 110 -4.86 10.72 8.68
N ALA A 111 -5.22 11.29 7.53
CA ALA A 111 -5.53 10.55 6.31
C ALA A 111 -4.45 10.74 5.24
N VAL A 112 -3.93 9.63 4.70
CA VAL A 112 -2.85 9.64 3.72
C VAL A 112 -3.36 9.28 2.34
N ALA A 113 -3.38 10.26 1.45
CA ALA A 113 -3.82 10.15 0.06
C ALA A 113 -2.66 10.28 -0.94
N GLY A 114 -2.94 9.92 -2.18
CA GLY A 114 -2.01 10.02 -3.31
C GLY A 114 -2.04 8.76 -4.16
N THR A 115 -1.74 8.86 -5.44
CA THR A 115 -1.66 7.70 -6.34
C THR A 115 -0.58 6.71 -5.88
N HIS A 116 0.52 7.24 -5.31
CA HIS A 116 1.64 6.45 -4.78
C HIS A 116 2.02 6.87 -3.36
N GLY A 117 2.69 5.98 -2.63
CA GLY A 117 3.25 6.25 -1.30
C GLY A 117 2.27 6.15 -0.14
N LYS A 118 0.97 6.00 -0.36
CA LYS A 118 -0.07 5.90 0.69
C LYS A 118 0.29 4.94 1.82
N THR A 119 0.45 3.67 1.47
CA THR A 119 0.68 2.59 2.45
C THR A 119 1.95 2.79 3.27
N THR A 120 3.05 3.16 2.59
CA THR A 120 4.33 3.39 3.26
C THR A 120 4.26 4.58 4.22
N THR A 121 3.67 5.71 3.78
CA THR A 121 3.51 6.90 4.63
C THR A 121 2.57 6.63 5.80
N THR A 122 1.44 5.94 5.58
CA THR A 122 0.53 5.53 6.66
C THR A 122 1.25 4.67 7.70
N ALA A 123 2.05 3.70 7.25
CA ALA A 123 2.85 2.85 8.14
C ALA A 123 3.94 3.66 8.90
N MET A 124 4.60 4.62 8.24
CA MET A 124 5.59 5.50 8.89
C MET A 124 4.94 6.38 9.95
N VAL A 125 3.80 7.03 9.66
CA VAL A 125 3.05 7.83 10.64
C VAL A 125 2.66 6.96 11.82
N ALA A 126 2.03 5.81 11.58
CA ALA A 126 1.62 4.89 12.64
C ALA A 126 2.81 4.42 13.50
N HIS A 127 3.95 4.15 12.87
CA HIS A 127 5.17 3.74 13.56
C HIS A 127 5.72 4.86 14.46
N ILE A 128 5.85 6.09 13.93
CA ILE A 128 6.33 7.25 14.70
C ILE A 128 5.44 7.48 15.91
N LEU A 129 4.12 7.55 15.72
CA LEU A 129 3.17 7.81 16.79
C LEU A 129 3.26 6.75 17.89
N ASN A 130 3.28 5.48 17.50
CA ASN A 130 3.37 4.35 18.43
C ASN A 130 4.71 4.35 19.20
N GLN A 131 5.84 4.60 18.53
CA GLN A 131 7.16 4.65 19.16
C GLN A 131 7.28 5.83 20.15
N CYS A 132 6.64 6.95 19.84
CA CYS A 132 6.62 8.14 20.71
C CYS A 132 5.52 8.07 21.79
N GLY A 133 4.91 6.90 22.03
CA GLY A 133 3.95 6.68 23.10
C GLY A 133 2.58 7.34 22.88
N LYS A 134 2.24 7.71 21.65
CA LYS A 134 0.89 8.20 21.30
C LYS A 134 -0.05 7.02 21.11
N SER A 135 -1.17 7.05 21.79
CA SER A 135 -2.26 6.10 21.57
C SER A 135 -2.72 6.18 20.12
N THR A 136 -2.55 5.09 19.35
CA THR A 136 -2.70 5.10 17.90
C THR A 136 -3.48 3.89 17.42
N THR A 137 -4.49 4.13 16.59
CA THR A 137 -5.14 3.11 15.75
C THR A 137 -4.81 3.41 14.30
N ALA A 138 -4.33 2.42 13.54
CA ALA A 138 -3.93 2.65 12.14
C ALA A 138 -4.46 1.57 11.21
N PHE A 139 -5.14 1.98 10.14
CA PHE A 139 -5.57 1.15 9.02
C PHE A 139 -4.56 1.29 7.87
N ILE A 140 -3.76 0.25 7.67
CA ILE A 140 -2.63 0.25 6.72
C ILE A 140 -2.99 -0.61 5.51
N GLY A 141 -2.76 -0.12 4.31
CA GLY A 141 -3.06 -0.83 3.05
C GLY A 141 -2.09 -1.99 2.73
N GLY A 142 -1.29 -2.42 3.68
CA GLY A 142 -0.33 -3.51 3.59
C GLY A 142 0.09 -4.00 4.96
N ILE A 143 0.89 -5.05 5.02
CA ILE A 143 1.43 -5.57 6.29
C ILE A 143 2.67 -4.77 6.66
N ALA A 144 2.57 -3.95 7.70
CA ALA A 144 3.72 -3.20 8.22
C ALA A 144 4.63 -4.13 9.04
N ASN A 145 5.93 -4.19 8.68
CA ASN A 145 6.90 -5.10 9.30
C ASN A 145 7.12 -4.82 10.79
N ASN A 146 6.92 -3.58 11.25
CA ASN A 146 7.01 -3.22 12.66
C ASN A 146 5.89 -3.82 13.52
N PHE A 147 4.75 -4.14 12.93
CA PHE A 147 3.55 -4.63 13.61
C PHE A 147 3.16 -6.05 13.21
N ASP A 148 3.75 -6.57 12.13
CA ASP A 148 3.36 -7.80 11.43
C ASP A 148 1.84 -7.83 11.14
N SER A 149 1.25 -6.67 10.86
CA SER A 149 -0.19 -6.48 10.68
C SER A 149 -0.50 -5.33 9.72
N ASN A 150 -1.72 -5.36 9.16
CA ASN A 150 -2.34 -4.25 8.43
C ASN A 150 -3.21 -3.35 9.33
N LEU A 151 -3.23 -3.67 10.62
CA LEU A 151 -3.96 -2.91 11.62
C LEU A 151 -3.14 -2.78 12.89
N LEU A 152 -2.95 -1.55 13.36
CA LEU A 152 -2.51 -1.25 14.73
C LEU A 152 -3.75 -0.83 15.53
N LEU A 153 -3.96 -1.41 16.70
CA LEU A 153 -5.08 -1.10 17.57
C LEU A 153 -4.60 -0.47 18.88
N SER A 154 -5.12 0.70 19.18
CA SER A 154 -4.98 1.29 20.52
C SER A 154 -5.82 0.53 21.54
N GLN A 155 -5.35 0.47 22.78
CA GLN A 155 -6.12 0.02 23.93
C GLN A 155 -6.93 1.16 24.58
N GLU A 156 -6.66 2.41 24.22
CA GLU A 156 -7.30 3.60 24.75
C GLU A 156 -8.47 4.04 23.86
N LYS A 157 -9.50 4.63 24.48
CA LYS A 157 -10.66 5.14 23.75
C LYS A 157 -10.34 6.35 22.88
N GLU A 158 -9.48 7.23 23.40
CA GLU A 158 -9.02 8.41 22.68
C GLU A 158 -7.67 8.08 22.02
N SER A 159 -7.69 7.81 20.74
CA SER A 159 -6.49 7.52 19.96
C SER A 159 -6.45 8.35 18.70
N VAL A 160 -5.25 8.68 18.24
CA VAL A 160 -5.04 9.20 16.89
C VAL A 160 -5.34 8.09 15.90
N LEU A 161 -6.23 8.37 14.96
CA LEU A 161 -6.55 7.44 13.87
C LEU A 161 -5.70 7.77 12.66
N VAL A 162 -4.98 6.79 12.13
CA VAL A 162 -4.21 6.94 10.89
C VAL A 162 -4.82 6.04 9.83
N VAL A 163 -5.22 6.59 8.69
CA VAL A 163 -5.91 5.84 7.64
C VAL A 163 -5.29 6.08 6.26
N GLU A 164 -5.27 5.04 5.46
CA GLU A 164 -5.00 5.18 4.04
C GLU A 164 -6.26 5.67 3.32
N ALA A 165 -6.13 6.79 2.63
CA ALA A 165 -7.21 7.47 1.89
C ALA A 165 -7.11 7.10 0.41
N ASP A 166 -7.92 6.11 0.01
CA ASP A 166 -7.91 5.51 -1.32
C ASP A 166 -8.74 6.38 -2.29
N GLU A 167 -8.10 6.88 -3.35
CA GLU A 167 -8.75 7.67 -4.40
C GLU A 167 -9.63 6.83 -5.32
N PHE A 168 -9.42 5.51 -5.37
CA PHE A 168 -10.23 4.62 -6.19
C PHE A 168 -11.73 4.77 -5.84
N ASP A 169 -12.59 4.91 -6.87
CA ASP A 169 -14.04 5.14 -6.73
C ASP A 169 -14.38 6.36 -5.82
N ARG A 170 -13.46 7.34 -5.71
CA ARG A 170 -13.57 8.51 -4.84
C ARG A 170 -13.82 8.17 -3.37
N SER A 171 -13.34 7.00 -2.94
CA SER A 171 -13.56 6.46 -1.61
C SER A 171 -13.04 7.38 -0.50
N PHE A 172 -11.96 8.10 -0.73
CA PHE A 172 -11.36 9.03 0.24
C PHE A 172 -12.27 10.21 0.60
N LEU A 173 -13.26 10.56 -0.25
CA LEU A 173 -14.23 11.61 0.05
C LEU A 173 -15.27 11.21 1.12
N GLN A 174 -15.23 9.98 1.61
CA GLN A 174 -16.05 9.52 2.74
C GLN A 174 -15.36 9.74 4.10
N LEU A 175 -14.10 10.19 4.11
CA LEU A 175 -13.31 10.37 5.32
C LEU A 175 -13.47 11.78 5.90
N HIS A 176 -13.22 11.91 7.20
CA HIS A 176 -13.25 13.18 7.95
C HIS A 176 -11.87 13.44 8.58
N PRO A 177 -10.87 13.89 7.82
CA PRO A 177 -9.52 14.09 8.33
C PRO A 177 -9.35 15.43 9.06
N ASP A 178 -8.65 15.40 10.20
CA ASP A 178 -8.08 16.60 10.82
C ASP A 178 -6.82 17.04 10.08
N ILE A 179 -5.97 16.07 9.73
CA ILE A 179 -4.77 16.28 8.93
C ILE A 179 -4.83 15.36 7.71
N SER A 180 -4.59 15.90 6.53
CA SER A 180 -4.40 15.10 5.33
C SER A 180 -2.98 15.22 4.79
N ILE A 181 -2.49 14.13 4.20
CA ILE A 181 -1.24 14.06 3.45
C ILE A 181 -1.58 13.73 2.00
N ILE A 182 -1.04 14.49 1.04
CA ILE A 182 -1.19 14.24 -0.40
C ILE A 182 0.21 14.08 -1.01
N ASN A 183 0.59 12.80 -1.26
CA ASN A 183 1.95 12.45 -1.70
C ASN A 183 2.18 12.59 -3.20
N SER A 184 1.16 12.31 -4.01
CA SER A 184 1.28 12.29 -5.48
C SER A 184 -0.08 12.36 -6.15
N ILE A 185 -0.11 12.87 -7.39
CA ILE A 185 -1.30 12.87 -8.26
C ILE A 185 -0.81 12.52 -9.67
N ASP A 186 -0.65 11.25 -9.94
CA ASP A 186 -0.27 10.73 -11.25
C ASP A 186 -1.51 10.24 -12.00
N ALA A 187 -1.42 10.12 -13.31
CA ALA A 187 -2.53 9.71 -14.17
C ALA A 187 -2.82 8.20 -14.04
N ASP A 188 -3.29 7.78 -12.87
CA ASP A 188 -3.82 6.44 -12.64
C ASP A 188 -5.36 6.49 -12.52
N HIS A 189 -6.04 5.36 -12.71
CA HIS A 189 -7.49 5.25 -12.61
C HIS A 189 -8.28 6.20 -13.55
N LEU A 190 -7.74 6.52 -14.73
CA LEU A 190 -8.40 7.39 -15.71
C LEU A 190 -9.71 6.80 -16.24
N ASP A 191 -9.91 5.50 -16.13
CA ASP A 191 -11.19 4.81 -16.38
C ASP A 191 -12.31 5.30 -15.46
N ILE A 192 -11.98 5.76 -14.24
CA ILE A 192 -12.92 6.28 -13.24
C ILE A 192 -13.05 7.80 -13.35
N TYR A 193 -11.94 8.50 -13.53
CA TYR A 193 -11.87 9.96 -13.52
C TYR A 193 -12.10 10.60 -14.88
N GLY A 194 -11.89 9.85 -15.97
CA GLY A 194 -11.97 10.34 -17.35
C GLY A 194 -10.71 11.08 -17.79
N ASP A 195 -10.26 12.07 -17.03
CA ASP A 195 -9.04 12.82 -17.29
C ASP A 195 -8.31 13.28 -16.01
N ARG A 196 -7.11 13.84 -16.20
CA ARG A 196 -6.27 14.33 -15.11
C ARG A 196 -6.89 15.51 -14.35
N GLN A 197 -7.71 16.35 -15.00
CA GLN A 197 -8.30 17.52 -14.34
C GLN A 197 -9.33 17.10 -13.30
N HIS A 198 -10.17 16.12 -13.63
CA HIS A 198 -11.14 15.56 -12.68
C HIS A 198 -10.46 14.82 -11.52
N LEU A 199 -9.33 14.16 -11.77
CA LEU A 199 -8.53 13.57 -10.72
C LEU A 199 -8.00 14.64 -9.75
N VAL A 200 -7.34 15.70 -10.26
CA VAL A 200 -6.83 16.82 -9.46
C VAL A 200 -7.98 17.50 -8.70
N GLN A 201 -9.14 17.68 -9.33
CA GLN A 201 -10.31 18.26 -8.66
C GLN A 201 -10.75 17.40 -7.47
N SER A 202 -10.79 16.07 -7.60
CA SER A 202 -11.16 15.20 -6.50
C SER A 202 -10.16 15.25 -5.33
N PHE A 203 -8.86 15.44 -5.61
CA PHE A 203 -7.88 15.68 -4.55
C PHE A 203 -8.04 17.06 -3.90
N ASN A 204 -8.46 18.10 -4.66
CA ASN A 204 -8.84 19.39 -4.08
C ASN A 204 -10.09 19.27 -3.19
N ASP A 205 -11.10 18.50 -3.63
CA ASP A 205 -12.28 18.21 -2.83
C ASP A 205 -11.91 17.51 -1.52
N PHE A 206 -10.99 16.53 -1.57
CA PHE A 206 -10.45 15.86 -0.38
C PHE A 206 -9.68 16.83 0.54
N ALA A 207 -8.83 17.70 -0.01
CA ALA A 207 -8.13 18.72 0.75
C ALA A 207 -9.11 19.67 1.46
N ASN A 208 -10.23 20.01 0.82
CA ASN A 208 -11.26 20.87 1.40
C ASN A 208 -12.03 20.20 2.55
N LEU A 209 -12.12 18.86 2.59
CA LEU A 209 -12.71 18.13 3.72
C LEU A 209 -11.82 18.14 4.97
N THR A 210 -10.55 18.48 4.84
CA THR A 210 -9.57 18.46 5.93
C THR A 210 -9.83 19.64 6.89
N GLU A 211 -9.93 19.33 8.17
CA GLU A 211 -10.28 20.35 9.17
C GLU A 211 -9.13 21.31 9.50
N LYS A 212 -7.90 20.79 9.67
CA LYS A 212 -6.76 21.56 10.21
C LYS A 212 -5.68 21.81 9.17
N GLU A 213 -4.96 20.78 8.76
CA GLU A 213 -3.74 20.94 7.96
C GLU A 213 -3.68 19.97 6.77
N VAL A 214 -3.30 20.49 5.60
CA VAL A 214 -3.11 19.72 4.36
C VAL A 214 -1.63 19.68 4.03
N ILE A 215 -0.97 18.56 4.24
CA ILE A 215 0.45 18.35 3.95
C ILE A 215 0.56 17.91 2.48
N VAL A 216 1.14 18.73 1.64
CA VAL A 216 1.13 18.56 0.18
C VAL A 216 2.54 18.51 -0.38
N LYS A 217 2.83 17.49 -1.16
CA LYS A 217 4.07 17.46 -1.94
C LYS A 217 4.06 18.58 -2.99
N GLU A 218 5.20 19.21 -3.20
CA GLU A 218 5.37 20.24 -4.21
C GLU A 218 4.90 19.82 -5.61
N GLY A 219 4.35 20.76 -6.38
CA GLY A 219 4.01 20.58 -7.80
C GLY A 219 2.71 19.82 -8.09
N LEU A 220 1.89 19.49 -7.09
CA LEU A 220 0.65 18.73 -7.31
C LEU A 220 -0.55 19.56 -7.77
N GLY A 221 -0.49 20.91 -7.66
CA GLY A 221 -1.58 21.78 -8.06
C GLY A 221 -2.78 21.80 -7.12
N ILE A 222 -2.57 21.41 -5.84
CA ILE A 222 -3.57 21.51 -4.78
C ILE A 222 -3.63 22.96 -4.30
N VAL A 223 -4.85 23.50 -4.21
CA VAL A 223 -5.12 24.86 -3.76
C VAL A 223 -5.84 24.82 -2.42
N THR A 224 -5.17 25.27 -1.36
CA THR A 224 -5.73 25.33 -0.01
C THR A 224 -5.01 26.40 0.81
N ASP A 225 -5.75 27.06 1.71
CA ASP A 225 -5.24 28.04 2.69
C ASP A 225 -4.59 27.37 3.92
N ARG A 226 -4.73 26.04 4.05
CA ARG A 226 -4.19 25.22 5.14
C ARG A 226 -2.99 24.37 4.69
N GLY A 227 -2.42 24.72 3.54
CA GLY A 227 -1.36 23.93 2.91
C GLY A 227 -0.01 24.06 3.61
N ILE A 228 0.65 22.92 3.79
CA ILE A 228 2.05 22.82 4.19
C ILE A 228 2.77 22.08 3.07
N CYS A 229 3.65 22.80 2.38
CA CYS A 229 4.34 22.27 1.21
C CYS A 229 5.64 21.59 1.61
N PHE A 230 5.92 20.43 1.02
CA PHE A 230 7.17 19.71 1.23
C PHE A 230 7.75 19.17 -0.09
N GLY A 231 9.07 19.04 -0.14
CA GLY A 231 9.74 18.51 -1.31
C GLY A 231 11.24 18.82 -1.30
N PHE A 232 11.87 18.67 -2.47
CA PHE A 232 13.29 18.96 -2.66
C PHE A 232 13.54 20.43 -3.05
N GLY A 233 12.52 21.15 -3.50
CA GLY A 233 12.60 22.54 -3.92
C GLY A 233 12.86 23.51 -2.77
N ASN A 234 13.44 24.68 -3.10
CA ASN A 234 13.80 25.70 -2.09
C ASN A 234 12.60 26.44 -1.51
N ASN A 235 11.45 26.42 -2.17
CA ASN A 235 10.25 27.19 -1.82
C ASN A 235 9.26 26.41 -0.97
N ASN A 236 9.66 25.24 -0.44
CA ASN A 236 8.83 24.42 0.43
C ASN A 236 8.93 24.88 1.89
N ASP A 237 7.84 24.76 2.64
CA ASP A 237 7.84 24.95 4.10
C ASP A 237 8.77 23.93 4.79
N TYR A 238 8.84 22.73 4.20
CA TYR A 238 9.78 21.67 4.60
C TYR A 238 10.59 21.23 3.40
N LYS A 239 11.83 21.72 3.35
CA LYS A 239 12.80 21.32 2.32
C LYS A 239 13.54 20.07 2.73
N THR A 240 13.60 19.10 1.84
CA THR A 240 14.35 17.84 2.02
C THR A 240 15.63 17.85 1.18
N THR A 241 16.72 17.39 1.75
CA THR A 241 18.00 17.25 1.04
C THR A 241 18.62 15.90 1.36
N ILE A 242 18.83 15.06 0.35
CA ILE A 242 19.51 13.77 0.51
C ILE A 242 21.01 14.02 0.64
N ILE A 243 21.62 13.46 1.69
CA ILE A 243 23.07 13.51 1.93
C ILE A 243 23.73 12.31 1.25
N ARG A 244 23.18 11.10 1.49
CA ARG A 244 23.74 9.84 1.00
C ARG A 244 22.65 8.77 0.93
N SER A 245 22.74 7.90 -0.08
CA SER A 245 21.94 6.68 -0.18
C SER A 245 22.87 5.51 -0.51
N GLU A 246 22.96 4.52 0.38
CA GLU A 246 23.87 3.38 0.24
C GLU A 246 23.33 2.14 0.94
N LYS A 247 23.40 0.98 0.29
CA LYS A 247 23.03 -0.34 0.85
C LYS A 247 21.63 -0.39 1.47
N GLY A 248 20.67 0.32 0.87
CA GLY A 248 19.29 0.34 1.34
C GLY A 248 19.02 1.34 2.48
N ILE A 249 19.98 2.19 2.83
CA ILE A 249 19.85 3.22 3.88
C ILE A 249 20.03 4.59 3.22
N THR A 250 19.19 5.55 3.59
CA THR A 250 19.29 6.93 3.12
C THR A 250 19.42 7.89 4.31
N ASP A 251 20.50 8.68 4.33
CA ASP A 251 20.72 9.79 5.25
C ASP A 251 20.28 11.09 4.55
N PHE A 252 19.40 11.87 5.17
CA PHE A 252 18.86 13.11 4.60
C PHE A 252 18.55 14.14 5.70
N VAL A 253 18.38 15.40 5.29
CA VAL A 253 18.01 16.50 6.17
C VAL A 253 16.64 17.03 5.79
N ILE A 254 15.82 17.31 6.80
CA ILE A 254 14.59 18.11 6.66
C ILE A 254 14.86 19.47 7.30
N GLN A 255 14.68 20.52 6.51
CA GLN A 255 14.83 21.92 6.94
C GLN A 255 13.48 22.61 6.88
N SER A 256 13.10 23.27 7.98
CA SER A 256 11.95 24.17 8.08
C SER A 256 12.45 25.53 8.58
N GLU A 257 11.56 26.53 8.71
CA GLU A 257 11.89 27.86 9.20
C GLU A 257 12.59 27.83 10.57
N ASP A 258 12.19 26.96 11.46
CA ASP A 258 12.58 26.90 12.87
C ASP A 258 13.46 25.69 13.24
N SER A 259 13.71 24.76 12.33
CA SER A 259 14.49 23.55 12.62
C SER A 259 15.21 22.97 11.41
N THR A 260 16.33 22.33 11.70
CA THR A 260 17.06 21.46 10.76
C THR A 260 17.27 20.12 11.44
N THR A 261 16.76 19.05 10.86
CA THR A 261 16.78 17.71 11.45
C THR A 261 17.40 16.71 10.48
N GLU A 262 18.44 16.04 10.94
CA GLU A 262 19.06 14.92 10.22
C GLU A 262 18.31 13.62 10.51
N ILE A 263 18.04 12.84 9.48
CA ILE A 263 17.30 11.59 9.57
C ILE A 263 18.07 10.48 8.84
N ARG A 264 18.15 9.34 9.50
CA ARG A 264 18.66 8.10 8.92
C ARG A 264 17.48 7.14 8.71
N LEU A 265 17.11 6.93 7.46
CA LEU A 265 16.01 6.04 7.08
C LEU A 265 16.56 4.71 6.56
N PRO A 266 16.17 3.56 7.13
CA PRO A 266 16.59 2.23 6.63
C PRO A 266 15.77 1.81 5.40
N MET A 267 15.61 2.72 4.46
CA MET A 267 14.99 2.52 3.15
C MET A 267 15.69 3.38 2.10
N ALA A 268 15.75 2.87 0.88
CA ALA A 268 16.27 3.61 -0.27
C ALA A 268 15.16 4.28 -1.07
N GLY A 269 15.58 5.22 -1.93
CA GLY A 269 14.74 5.87 -2.92
C GLY A 269 14.18 7.22 -2.47
N GLN A 270 14.24 8.18 -3.40
CA GLN A 270 13.75 9.55 -3.18
C GLN A 270 12.28 9.59 -2.75
N HIS A 271 11.46 8.69 -3.30
CA HIS A 271 10.05 8.58 -2.92
C HIS A 271 9.86 8.18 -1.46
N ASN A 272 10.70 7.29 -0.90
CA ASN A 272 10.64 6.91 0.51
C ASN A 272 11.14 8.04 1.43
N VAL A 273 12.11 8.83 0.99
CA VAL A 273 12.54 10.05 1.68
C VAL A 273 11.39 11.06 1.76
N LEU A 274 10.66 11.27 0.68
CA LEU A 274 9.48 12.15 0.67
C LEU A 274 8.33 11.58 1.53
N ASN A 275 8.09 10.27 1.50
CA ASN A 275 7.12 9.62 2.39
C ASN A 275 7.47 9.84 3.87
N ALA A 276 8.76 9.72 4.22
CA ALA A 276 9.26 9.97 5.57
C ALA A 276 9.15 11.46 5.96
N THR A 277 9.40 12.37 5.01
CA THR A 277 9.22 13.82 5.24
C THR A 277 7.76 14.15 5.53
N ALA A 278 6.81 13.60 4.78
CA ALA A 278 5.38 13.80 5.02
C ALA A 278 4.95 13.25 6.39
N ALA A 279 5.43 12.05 6.75
CA ALA A 279 5.17 11.44 8.05
C ALA A 279 5.78 12.26 9.21
N PHE A 280 7.00 12.78 9.03
CA PHE A 280 7.67 13.68 9.97
C PHE A 280 6.82 14.93 10.23
N ILE A 281 6.32 15.58 9.18
CA ILE A 281 5.49 16.79 9.31
C ILE A 281 4.21 16.48 10.07
N ALA A 282 3.48 15.41 9.71
CA ALA A 282 2.25 15.02 10.38
C ALA A 282 2.46 14.75 11.88
N ALA A 283 3.51 14.01 12.24
CA ALA A 283 3.87 13.74 13.63
C ALA A 283 4.24 15.01 14.41
N ARG A 284 4.99 15.92 13.78
CA ARG A 284 5.33 17.22 14.37
C ARG A 284 4.09 18.07 14.63
N LYS A 285 3.12 18.08 13.72
CA LYS A 285 1.87 18.87 13.85
C LYS A 285 0.98 18.42 15.01
N ILE A 286 1.13 17.20 15.46
CA ILE A 286 0.45 16.70 16.68
C ILE A 286 1.33 16.78 17.94
N GLY A 287 2.46 17.53 17.86
CA GLY A 287 3.28 17.90 19.01
C GLY A 287 4.34 16.88 19.42
N ILE A 288 4.79 15.99 18.51
CA ILE A 288 5.93 15.10 18.79
C ILE A 288 7.24 15.89 18.55
N PRO A 289 8.22 15.81 19.48
CA PRO A 289 9.53 16.43 19.31
C PRO A 289 10.27 15.90 18.07
N VAL A 290 10.96 16.77 17.34
CA VAL A 290 11.66 16.42 16.10
C VAL A 290 12.74 15.35 16.29
N THR A 291 13.39 15.33 17.45
CA THR A 291 14.39 14.32 17.85
C THR A 291 13.77 12.93 17.94
N ASP A 292 12.61 12.84 18.57
CA ASP A 292 11.91 11.58 18.80
C ASP A 292 11.35 11.02 17.47
N ILE A 293 10.89 11.92 16.58
CA ILE A 293 10.45 11.55 15.22
C ILE A 293 11.65 10.97 14.43
N ALA A 294 12.80 11.65 14.48
CA ALA A 294 14.00 11.20 13.77
C ALA A 294 14.48 9.83 14.28
N GLU A 295 14.47 9.61 15.60
CA GLU A 295 14.82 8.32 16.21
C GLU A 295 13.81 7.22 15.79
N ALA A 296 12.52 7.49 15.84
CA ALA A 296 11.49 6.56 15.42
C ALA A 296 11.67 6.11 13.97
N LEU A 297 11.94 7.04 13.04
CA LEU A 297 12.19 6.72 11.63
C LEU A 297 13.41 5.82 11.43
N THR A 298 14.42 5.89 12.29
CA THR A 298 15.60 5.01 12.24
C THR A 298 15.26 3.55 12.50
N SER A 299 14.18 3.26 13.23
CA SER A 299 13.71 1.92 13.59
C SER A 299 12.58 1.41 12.67
N PHE A 300 12.21 2.15 11.64
CA PHE A 300 11.16 1.74 10.71
C PHE A 300 11.62 0.58 9.83
N LYS A 301 10.86 -0.52 9.81
CA LYS A 301 11.22 -1.77 9.10
C LYS A 301 10.54 -1.93 7.73
N GLY A 302 9.84 -0.89 7.25
CA GLY A 302 9.13 -0.94 5.99
C GLY A 302 7.79 -1.68 6.05
N VAL A 303 7.24 -1.92 4.86
CA VAL A 303 5.97 -2.64 4.61
C VAL A 303 6.29 -3.81 3.70
N LYS A 304 5.72 -4.98 3.97
CA LYS A 304 5.88 -6.16 3.10
C LYS A 304 5.52 -5.79 1.66
N ARG A 305 6.37 -6.20 0.74
CA ARG A 305 6.23 -5.92 -0.69
C ARG A 305 6.31 -4.43 -1.10
N ARG A 306 6.97 -3.57 -0.32
CA ARG A 306 7.25 -2.17 -0.66
C ARG A 306 8.74 -1.89 -0.45
N PHE A 307 9.55 -2.09 -1.49
CA PHE A 307 11.01 -2.09 -1.38
C PHE A 307 11.48 -2.97 -0.21
N ASP A 308 10.88 -4.16 -0.11
CA ASP A 308 11.03 -5.06 1.03
C ASP A 308 12.32 -5.89 0.86
N ILE A 309 13.37 -5.51 1.57
CA ILE A 309 14.65 -6.21 1.52
C ILE A 309 14.54 -7.50 2.35
N ARG A 310 14.36 -8.64 1.66
CA ARG A 310 14.17 -9.97 2.25
C ARG A 310 15.49 -10.61 2.66
N VAL A 311 16.52 -10.44 1.85
CA VAL A 311 17.88 -10.91 2.12
C VAL A 311 18.86 -9.80 1.74
N ASN A 312 19.84 -9.55 2.60
CA ASN A 312 20.96 -8.64 2.29
C ASN A 312 22.21 -9.16 2.99
N ASN A 313 22.96 -10.00 2.32
CA ASN A 313 24.21 -10.54 2.81
C ASN A 313 25.39 -10.09 1.93
N LYS A 314 26.60 -10.60 2.18
CA LYS A 314 27.81 -10.19 1.45
C LYS A 314 27.77 -10.46 -0.05
N LYS A 315 27.05 -11.52 -0.48
CA LYS A 315 27.02 -11.99 -1.87
C LYS A 315 25.70 -11.66 -2.55
N HIS A 316 24.60 -11.88 -1.86
CA HIS A 316 23.25 -11.83 -2.44
C HIS A 316 22.38 -10.78 -1.75
N CYS A 317 21.58 -10.10 -2.55
CA CYS A 317 20.51 -9.22 -2.10
C CYS A 317 19.21 -9.67 -2.78
N TYR A 318 18.13 -9.75 -1.99
CA TYR A 318 16.81 -10.05 -2.51
C TYR A 318 15.81 -9.00 -2.04
N ILE A 319 15.12 -8.38 -3.00
CA ILE A 319 14.12 -7.33 -2.77
C ILE A 319 12.79 -7.79 -3.38
N ASP A 320 11.68 -7.63 -2.65
CA ASP A 320 10.34 -7.81 -3.18
C ASP A 320 9.58 -6.48 -3.21
N ASP A 321 8.89 -6.21 -4.33
CA ASP A 321 8.14 -4.98 -4.50
C ASP A 321 6.78 -5.22 -5.18
N TYR A 322 5.76 -4.52 -4.73
CA TYR A 322 4.40 -4.58 -5.26
C TYR A 322 4.23 -3.79 -6.55
N ALA A 323 5.23 -3.05 -7.00
CA ALA A 323 5.19 -2.18 -8.16
C ALA A 323 4.61 -2.90 -9.39
N HIS A 324 3.62 -2.29 -10.00
CA HIS A 324 2.87 -2.83 -11.12
C HIS A 324 2.41 -1.74 -12.12
N HIS A 325 2.81 -0.50 -11.87
CA HIS A 325 2.68 0.64 -12.78
C HIS A 325 4.08 1.11 -13.22
N PRO A 326 4.27 1.62 -14.46
CA PRO A 326 5.60 2.02 -14.96
C PRO A 326 6.37 2.97 -14.02
N GLU A 327 5.71 3.97 -13.43
CA GLU A 327 6.37 4.92 -12.53
C GLU A 327 6.81 4.29 -11.21
N GLU A 328 6.04 3.33 -10.68
CA GLU A 328 6.44 2.56 -9.49
C GLU A 328 7.68 1.70 -9.80
N ILE A 329 7.68 1.01 -10.94
CA ILE A 329 8.80 0.18 -11.41
C ILE A 329 10.05 1.05 -11.58
N ARG A 330 9.91 2.21 -12.24
CA ARG A 330 11.01 3.19 -12.40
C ARG A 330 11.57 3.61 -11.06
N SER A 331 10.69 4.00 -10.14
CA SER A 331 11.07 4.46 -8.80
C SER A 331 11.83 3.38 -8.02
N CYS A 332 11.35 2.14 -8.07
CA CYS A 332 11.99 1.00 -7.40
C CYS A 332 13.35 0.69 -8.03
N LEU A 333 13.43 0.52 -9.35
CA LEU A 333 14.69 0.16 -10.03
C LEU A 333 15.74 1.25 -9.90
N THR A 334 15.34 2.54 -9.95
CA THR A 334 16.25 3.66 -9.70
C THR A 334 16.79 3.61 -8.27
N ALA A 335 15.92 3.41 -7.27
CA ALA A 335 16.32 3.30 -5.88
C ALA A 335 17.28 2.11 -5.63
N VAL A 336 17.04 0.98 -6.32
CA VAL A 336 17.94 -0.18 -6.26
C VAL A 336 19.30 0.16 -6.88
N ARG A 337 19.31 0.77 -8.06
CA ARG A 337 20.57 1.16 -8.73
C ARG A 337 21.38 2.17 -7.91
N ASP A 338 20.72 3.15 -7.31
CA ASP A 338 21.36 4.14 -6.44
C ASP A 338 21.97 3.48 -5.19
N SER A 339 21.30 2.47 -4.63
CA SER A 339 21.74 1.78 -3.41
C SER A 339 22.81 0.70 -3.64
N PHE A 340 22.80 0.10 -4.83
CA PHE A 340 23.66 -1.02 -5.21
C PHE A 340 24.23 -0.83 -6.62
N PRO A 341 25.02 0.25 -6.86
CA PRO A 341 25.44 0.65 -8.20
C PRO A 341 26.24 -0.42 -8.96
N GLU A 342 27.02 -1.24 -8.24
CA GLU A 342 27.90 -2.24 -8.82
C GLU A 342 27.24 -3.62 -9.02
N LYS A 343 26.04 -3.84 -8.46
CA LYS A 343 25.40 -5.17 -8.53
C LYS A 343 24.63 -5.36 -9.84
N HIS A 344 24.74 -6.55 -10.39
CA HIS A 344 23.93 -7.00 -11.52
C HIS A 344 22.48 -7.25 -11.05
N ILE A 345 21.52 -6.51 -11.61
CA ILE A 345 20.11 -6.57 -11.27
C ILE A 345 19.39 -7.60 -12.15
N THR A 346 18.94 -8.70 -11.54
CA THR A 346 18.01 -9.65 -12.15
C THR A 346 16.60 -9.36 -11.68
N LEU A 347 15.74 -8.91 -12.59
CA LEU A 347 14.34 -8.58 -12.32
C LEU A 347 13.41 -9.70 -12.77
N VAL A 348 12.64 -10.26 -11.85
CA VAL A 348 11.48 -11.11 -12.16
C VAL A 348 10.23 -10.24 -12.06
N PHE A 349 9.57 -10.01 -13.19
CA PHE A 349 8.37 -9.16 -13.23
C PHE A 349 7.14 -9.95 -13.68
N GLN A 350 6.03 -9.80 -12.93
CA GLN A 350 4.73 -10.30 -13.34
C GLN A 350 3.82 -9.13 -13.73
N PRO A 351 3.52 -8.95 -15.03
CA PRO A 351 2.54 -7.95 -15.45
C PRO A 351 1.16 -8.24 -14.84
N HIS A 352 0.45 -7.18 -14.44
CA HIS A 352 -0.87 -7.28 -13.82
C HIS A 352 -1.91 -6.59 -14.69
N LEU A 353 -2.95 -7.33 -15.11
CA LEU A 353 -4.03 -6.97 -16.03
C LEU A 353 -3.60 -6.86 -17.51
N PHE A 354 -4.42 -7.42 -18.38
CA PHE A 354 -4.21 -7.29 -19.83
C PHE A 354 -4.44 -5.86 -20.32
N SER A 355 -5.45 -5.18 -19.78
CA SER A 355 -5.75 -3.78 -20.11
C SER A 355 -4.58 -2.86 -19.77
N ARG A 356 -4.04 -2.94 -18.55
CA ARG A 356 -2.89 -2.13 -18.13
C ARG A 356 -1.65 -2.43 -18.97
N THR A 357 -1.40 -3.71 -19.26
CA THR A 357 -0.27 -4.10 -20.12
C THR A 357 -0.41 -3.53 -21.51
N ARG A 358 -1.63 -3.49 -22.08
CA ARG A 358 -1.92 -2.86 -23.38
C ARG A 358 -1.66 -1.36 -23.33
N ASP A 359 -2.24 -0.69 -22.35
CA ASP A 359 -2.31 0.77 -22.28
C ASP A 359 -0.93 1.39 -22.00
N PHE A 360 -0.08 0.71 -21.22
CA PHE A 360 1.27 1.15 -20.87
C PHE A 360 2.39 0.30 -21.48
N MET A 361 2.14 -0.37 -22.61
CA MET A 361 3.07 -1.31 -23.22
C MET A 361 4.47 -0.70 -23.49
N ASN A 362 4.54 0.52 -23.98
CA ASN A 362 5.80 1.18 -24.33
C ASN A 362 6.51 1.72 -23.08
N GLU A 363 5.77 2.24 -22.14
CA GLU A 363 6.27 2.70 -20.84
C GLU A 363 6.85 1.53 -20.05
N PHE A 364 6.17 0.39 -20.00
CA PHE A 364 6.71 -0.85 -19.41
C PHE A 364 8.01 -1.26 -20.10
N ALA A 365 8.03 -1.27 -21.43
CA ALA A 365 9.24 -1.65 -22.18
C ALA A 365 10.43 -0.74 -21.83
N THR A 366 10.18 0.54 -21.63
CA THR A 366 11.21 1.52 -21.26
C THR A 366 11.73 1.31 -19.84
N VAL A 367 10.84 1.11 -18.86
CA VAL A 367 11.25 1.03 -17.45
C VAL A 367 11.84 -0.33 -17.11
N LEU A 368 11.36 -1.42 -17.70
CA LEU A 368 11.91 -2.76 -17.51
C LEU A 368 13.34 -2.89 -18.05
N ALA A 369 13.72 -2.06 -19.02
CA ALA A 369 15.07 -1.97 -19.54
C ALA A 369 16.10 -1.35 -18.58
N LEU A 370 15.69 -0.87 -17.41
CA LEU A 370 16.60 -0.41 -16.35
C LEU A 370 17.26 -1.56 -15.57
N ALA A 371 16.74 -2.79 -15.69
CA ALA A 371 17.37 -3.98 -15.16
C ALA A 371 18.47 -4.50 -16.12
N ASP A 372 19.45 -5.24 -15.61
CA ASP A 372 20.50 -5.85 -16.41
C ASP A 372 20.02 -7.18 -17.04
N GLU A 373 19.15 -7.87 -16.32
CA GLU A 373 18.47 -9.09 -16.77
C GLU A 373 16.98 -9.06 -16.43
N LEU A 374 16.14 -9.51 -17.37
CA LEU A 374 14.68 -9.52 -17.22
C LEU A 374 14.09 -10.92 -17.40
N ILE A 375 13.36 -11.38 -16.41
CA ILE A 375 12.55 -12.58 -16.44
C ILE A 375 11.08 -12.16 -16.33
N LEU A 376 10.28 -12.39 -17.37
CA LEU A 376 8.84 -12.12 -17.33
C LEU A 376 8.06 -13.39 -17.02
N LEU A 377 7.13 -13.30 -16.10
CA LEU A 377 6.08 -14.29 -15.89
C LEU A 377 4.87 -13.98 -16.76
N ASP A 378 3.95 -14.93 -16.89
CA ASP A 378 2.67 -14.71 -17.56
C ASP A 378 1.88 -13.58 -16.88
N ILE A 379 1.12 -12.83 -17.68
CA ILE A 379 0.25 -11.76 -17.18
C ILE A 379 -0.73 -12.34 -16.16
N TYR A 380 -0.80 -11.74 -14.97
CA TYR A 380 -1.83 -12.06 -13.99
C TYR A 380 -3.14 -11.38 -14.38
N PRO A 381 -4.18 -12.15 -14.76
CA PRO A 381 -5.40 -11.59 -15.34
C PRO A 381 -6.34 -10.93 -14.32
N ALA A 382 -6.21 -11.28 -13.03
CA ALA A 382 -7.18 -10.93 -11.97
C ALA A 382 -8.62 -11.31 -12.38
N ARG A 383 -9.36 -10.40 -13.03
CA ARG A 383 -10.75 -10.60 -13.47
C ARG A 383 -10.93 -10.41 -14.96
N GLU A 384 -9.88 -10.05 -15.67
CA GLU A 384 -9.94 -9.77 -17.10
C GLU A 384 -9.83 -11.04 -17.93
N LEU A 385 -10.46 -11.02 -19.08
CA LEU A 385 -10.25 -12.00 -20.13
C LEU A 385 -9.01 -11.60 -20.95
N PRO A 386 -8.30 -12.58 -21.55
CA PRO A 386 -7.15 -12.28 -22.41
C PRO A 386 -7.53 -11.36 -23.58
N ILE A 387 -6.67 -10.38 -23.82
CA ILE A 387 -6.83 -9.45 -24.95
C ILE A 387 -5.93 -9.93 -26.11
N LYS A 388 -6.49 -10.04 -27.31
CA LYS A 388 -5.77 -10.51 -28.50
C LYS A 388 -4.52 -9.62 -28.76
N GLY A 389 -3.35 -10.26 -28.87
CA GLY A 389 -2.08 -9.58 -29.12
C GLY A 389 -1.40 -8.99 -27.90
N ILE A 390 -1.99 -9.15 -26.71
CA ILE A 390 -1.39 -8.70 -25.44
C ILE A 390 -0.96 -9.93 -24.64
N SER A 391 0.36 -10.05 -24.48
CA SER A 391 0.98 -11.15 -23.72
C SER A 391 2.34 -10.70 -23.16
N SER A 392 2.90 -11.50 -22.27
CA SER A 392 4.26 -11.25 -21.75
C SER A 392 5.32 -11.35 -22.86
N GLU A 393 5.15 -12.22 -23.86
CA GLU A 393 6.03 -12.30 -25.03
C GLU A 393 5.95 -11.01 -25.87
N ALA A 394 4.75 -10.47 -26.07
CA ALA A 394 4.56 -9.22 -26.81
C ALA A 394 5.28 -8.05 -26.10
N LEU A 395 5.21 -8.00 -24.76
CA LEU A 395 5.95 -7.02 -23.96
C LEU A 395 7.45 -7.28 -24.05
N LEU A 396 7.90 -8.52 -23.84
CA LEU A 396 9.32 -8.88 -23.85
C LEU A 396 10.02 -8.49 -25.16
N ASN A 397 9.32 -8.66 -26.28
CA ASN A 397 9.85 -8.31 -27.60
C ASN A 397 10.15 -6.80 -27.75
N LYS A 398 9.47 -5.95 -26.98
CA LYS A 398 9.67 -4.48 -26.98
C LYS A 398 10.75 -4.02 -26.01
N VAL A 399 11.08 -4.80 -24.98
CA VAL A 399 12.09 -4.40 -23.99
C VAL A 399 13.47 -4.51 -24.60
N ASN A 400 14.26 -3.46 -24.48
CA ASN A 400 15.65 -3.42 -24.96
C ASN A 400 16.63 -3.74 -23.82
N VAL A 401 16.79 -5.03 -23.54
CA VAL A 401 17.78 -5.57 -22.58
C VAL A 401 18.42 -6.81 -23.19
N ASN A 402 19.71 -7.03 -22.94
CA ASN A 402 20.48 -8.10 -23.58
C ASN A 402 20.06 -9.49 -23.09
N HIS A 403 19.82 -9.62 -21.79
CA HIS A 403 19.42 -10.89 -21.16
C HIS A 403 17.96 -10.80 -20.76
N LYS A 404 17.08 -11.48 -21.52
CA LYS A 404 15.64 -11.47 -21.27
C LYS A 404 14.99 -12.78 -21.68
N ARG A 405 14.00 -13.23 -20.91
CA ARG A 405 13.26 -14.47 -21.18
C ARG A 405 11.88 -14.48 -20.55
N ILE A 406 11.02 -15.37 -21.03
CA ILE A 406 9.80 -15.78 -20.34
C ILE A 406 10.14 -16.96 -19.43
N CYS A 407 9.53 -17.01 -18.26
CA CYS A 407 9.62 -18.14 -17.35
C CYS A 407 8.21 -18.54 -16.89
N LYS A 408 7.95 -19.84 -16.85
CA LYS A 408 6.74 -20.35 -16.21
C LYS A 408 6.91 -20.33 -14.70
N LYS A 409 5.80 -20.10 -13.98
CA LYS A 409 5.82 -20.00 -12.51
C LYS A 409 6.42 -21.26 -11.86
N GLU A 410 6.10 -22.42 -12.38
CA GLU A 410 6.54 -23.72 -11.85
C GLU A 410 8.07 -23.92 -11.99
N GLU A 411 8.71 -23.21 -12.90
CA GLU A 411 10.14 -23.31 -13.19
C GLU A 411 10.96 -22.25 -12.43
N LEU A 412 10.31 -21.19 -11.90
CA LEU A 412 10.97 -20.01 -11.36
C LEU A 412 11.96 -20.32 -10.23
N ILE A 413 11.58 -21.12 -9.25
CA ILE A 413 12.44 -21.44 -8.10
C ILE A 413 13.72 -22.16 -8.57
N ASN A 414 13.57 -23.18 -9.43
CA ASN A 414 14.70 -23.93 -9.96
C ASN A 414 15.62 -23.06 -10.83
N LEU A 415 15.04 -22.16 -11.61
CA LEU A 415 15.79 -21.21 -12.42
C LEU A 415 16.68 -20.32 -11.55
N ILE A 416 16.09 -19.68 -10.53
CA ILE A 416 16.83 -18.78 -9.63
C ILE A 416 17.87 -19.54 -8.79
N ASP A 417 17.59 -20.77 -8.36
CA ASP A 417 18.58 -21.60 -7.62
C ASP A 417 19.79 -21.97 -8.48
N ASN A 418 19.58 -22.21 -9.77
CA ASN A 418 20.69 -22.52 -10.70
C ASN A 418 21.55 -21.28 -11.01
N GLU A 419 20.95 -20.10 -11.12
CA GLU A 419 21.65 -18.88 -11.56
C GLU A 419 22.28 -18.08 -10.42
N LYS A 420 21.69 -18.16 -9.23
CA LYS A 420 22.17 -17.48 -8.01
C LYS A 420 22.51 -16.00 -8.23
N PRO A 421 21.53 -15.17 -8.65
CA PRO A 421 21.80 -13.76 -8.95
C PRO A 421 22.37 -13.01 -7.76
N GLU A 422 23.24 -12.02 -8.03
CA GLU A 422 23.80 -11.14 -6.99
C GLU A 422 22.74 -10.24 -6.37
N LEU A 423 21.84 -9.71 -7.19
CA LEU A 423 20.70 -8.93 -6.75
C LEU A 423 19.44 -9.39 -7.51
N LEU A 424 18.55 -10.03 -6.77
CA LEU A 424 17.26 -10.47 -7.26
C LEU A 424 16.19 -9.47 -6.86
N ILE A 425 15.29 -9.13 -7.79
CA ILE A 425 14.07 -8.39 -7.50
C ILE A 425 12.88 -9.19 -7.99
N THR A 426 11.89 -9.45 -7.13
CA THR A 426 10.56 -9.89 -7.55
C THR A 426 9.60 -8.71 -7.54
N MET A 427 8.82 -8.53 -8.61
CA MET A 427 7.99 -7.36 -8.75
C MET A 427 6.65 -7.66 -9.42
N GLY A 428 5.55 -7.11 -8.86
CA GLY A 428 4.20 -7.25 -9.41
C GLY A 428 3.10 -7.38 -8.36
N ALA A 429 1.86 -7.07 -8.74
CA ALA A 429 0.68 -7.11 -7.87
C ALA A 429 -0.10 -8.45 -7.94
N GLY A 430 0.37 -9.41 -8.73
CA GLY A 430 -0.24 -10.71 -8.93
C GLY A 430 0.24 -11.76 -7.91
N ASP A 431 0.04 -13.04 -8.27
CA ASP A 431 0.39 -14.18 -7.42
C ASP A 431 1.90 -14.52 -7.40
N ILE A 432 2.74 -13.63 -7.91
CA ILE A 432 4.20 -13.67 -7.73
C ILE A 432 4.58 -13.62 -6.23
N ASP A 433 3.72 -13.07 -5.38
CA ASP A 433 3.91 -13.04 -3.93
C ASP A 433 4.09 -14.42 -3.29
N ARG A 434 3.54 -15.47 -3.90
CA ARG A 434 3.68 -16.86 -3.43
C ARG A 434 5.12 -17.38 -3.49
N PHE A 435 5.98 -16.74 -4.29
CA PHE A 435 7.38 -17.13 -4.43
C PHE A 435 8.31 -16.39 -3.46
N VAL A 436 7.83 -15.36 -2.77
CA VAL A 436 8.67 -14.52 -1.91
C VAL A 436 9.31 -15.33 -0.78
N GLU A 437 8.53 -16.04 0.02
CA GLU A 437 9.05 -16.85 1.13
C GLU A 437 9.90 -18.04 0.65
N PRO A 438 9.48 -18.83 -0.37
CA PRO A 438 10.32 -19.87 -0.94
C PRO A 438 11.68 -19.37 -1.44
N LEU A 439 11.72 -18.25 -2.17
CA LEU A 439 12.95 -17.63 -2.66
C LEU A 439 13.82 -17.12 -1.50
N GLU A 440 13.23 -16.43 -0.54
CA GLU A 440 13.95 -15.96 0.65
C GLU A 440 14.63 -17.09 1.40
N ASN A 441 13.89 -18.17 1.67
CA ASN A 441 14.42 -19.33 2.38
C ASN A 441 15.54 -20.02 1.61
N MET A 442 15.40 -20.14 0.29
CA MET A 442 16.42 -20.71 -0.58
C MET A 442 17.68 -19.82 -0.61
N ILE A 443 17.54 -18.51 -0.84
CA ILE A 443 18.69 -17.59 -0.93
C ILE A 443 19.46 -17.50 0.38
N LYS A 444 18.80 -17.63 1.51
CA LYS A 444 19.47 -17.69 2.83
C LYS A 444 20.41 -18.89 2.99
N THR A 445 20.26 -19.91 2.17
CA THR A 445 21.12 -21.12 2.21
C THR A 445 22.35 -21.04 1.28
N TRP A 446 22.45 -20.03 0.41
CA TRP A 446 23.55 -19.86 -0.54
C TRP A 446 24.89 -19.39 0.06
#